data_3c8194816d76b2094e09f8b475bfdfbd
#
_entry.id   3c8194816d76b2094e09f8b475bfdfbd
#
_cell.length_a   1.000
_cell.length_b   1.000
_cell.length_c   1.000
_cell.angle_alpha   90.00
_cell.angle_beta   90.00
_cell.angle_gamma   90.00
#
_symmetry.space_group_name_H-M   'P 1'
#
loop_
_entity.id
_entity.type
_entity.pdbx_description
1 polymer ?
#
loop_
_entity_poly.entity_id
_entity_poly.type
_entity_poly.pdbx_seq_one_letter_code
_entity_poly.pdbx_strand_id
1 'polypeptide(L)'
;MRKLIFITIMLCITGAFSARAQRYDRGFDLNSSTFVEKGTWMVGGKVGYSTHKNDNYRFLVIEDINSTGYRFTVSPMFCYMIRDNLGLGMRFGYGRNLLSIASANINIESVGINVKDYFSLSHDFSAMAVYRNYIPLGASKRFALFNEMQLAYGVGEAKIIDGHGTNIVGSFEKSHSLSLGINPGMIAFINDHVAVEFNVGMLGLQYSNVNQTHNQIYNGNRDATQINFKVNILSLGFGLAYYL
;
A
#
# COMPACT_ATOMS: atom_id res chain seq x y z
N MET A 1 21.21 21.54 11.11
CA MET A 1 19.80 21.93 11.28
C MET A 1 18.81 20.79 10.94
N ARG A 2 18.84 20.13 9.77
CA ARG A 2 17.89 19.05 9.42
C ARG A 2 17.87 17.86 10.42
N LYS A 3 19.01 17.42 10.96
CA LYS A 3 19.06 16.32 11.95
C LYS A 3 18.45 16.70 13.31
N LEU A 4 18.59 17.96 13.73
CA LEU A 4 18.01 18.47 14.98
C LEU A 4 16.46 18.51 14.88
N ILE A 5 15.91 18.95 13.76
CA ILE A 5 14.47 19.00 13.52
C ILE A 5 13.88 17.59 13.57
N PHE A 6 14.56 16.59 13.01
CA PHE A 6 14.12 15.19 13.04
C PHE A 6 14.11 14.62 14.47
N ILE A 7 15.14 14.91 15.26
CA ILE A 7 15.24 14.48 16.66
C ILE A 7 14.16 15.18 17.51
N THR A 8 13.91 16.48 17.29
CA THR A 8 12.88 17.23 18.02
C THR A 8 11.47 16.72 17.69
N ILE A 9 11.18 16.40 16.44
CA ILE A 9 9.90 15.80 16.02
C ILE A 9 9.74 14.40 16.65
N MET A 10 10.80 13.60 16.69
CA MET A 10 10.77 12.27 17.31
C MET A 10 10.58 12.36 18.84
N LEU A 11 11.20 13.35 19.52
CA LEU A 11 11.00 13.59 20.95
C LEU A 11 9.57 14.12 21.26
N CYS A 12 8.99 14.97 20.40
CA CYS A 12 7.61 15.45 20.57
C CYS A 12 6.60 14.30 20.39
N ILE A 13 6.86 13.37 19.48
CA ILE A 13 6.02 12.18 19.29
C ILE A 13 6.08 11.29 20.53
N THR A 14 7.27 11.05 21.12
CA THR A 14 7.41 10.22 22.33
C THR A 14 6.82 10.87 23.58
N GLY A 15 6.84 12.20 23.69
CA GLY A 15 6.25 12.95 24.80
C GLY A 15 4.72 12.99 24.79
N ALA A 16 4.08 12.90 23.62
CA ALA A 16 2.62 12.89 23.49
C ALA A 16 1.97 11.56 23.94
N PHE A 17 2.76 10.48 24.06
CA PHE A 17 2.29 9.16 24.45
C PHE A 17 2.16 8.92 25.96
N SER A 18 2.40 9.91 26.79
CA SER A 18 2.21 9.81 28.26
C SER A 18 0.76 10.01 28.73
N ALA A 19 -0.20 10.16 27.82
CA ALA A 19 -1.62 10.31 28.12
C ALA A 19 -2.21 8.95 28.55
N ARG A 20 -2.45 8.82 29.86
CA ARG A 20 -3.33 7.90 30.58
C ARG A 20 -3.74 6.65 29.78
N ALA A 21 -2.89 5.64 29.80
CA ALA A 21 -3.29 4.28 29.42
C ALA A 21 -4.36 3.80 30.42
N GLN A 22 -5.61 3.95 30.07
CA GLN A 22 -6.70 3.31 30.78
C GLN A 22 -6.50 1.82 30.59
N ARG A 23 -6.31 1.08 31.69
CA ARG A 23 -6.06 -0.37 31.66
C ARG A 23 -7.33 -1.05 31.18
N TYR A 24 -7.39 -1.34 29.87
CA TYR A 24 -8.49 -2.05 29.26
C TYR A 24 -8.19 -3.55 29.30
N ASP A 25 -8.92 -4.29 30.14
CA ASP A 25 -8.78 -5.75 30.18
C ASP A 25 -9.41 -6.37 28.92
N ARG A 26 -8.57 -6.93 28.05
CA ARG A 26 -8.99 -7.61 26.83
C ARG A 26 -9.23 -9.11 27.06
N GLY A 27 -10.05 -9.39 28.06
CA GLY A 27 -10.55 -10.73 28.33
C GLY A 27 -11.74 -11.14 27.46
N PHE A 28 -12.61 -11.99 28.02
CA PHE A 28 -13.92 -12.30 27.48
C PHE A 28 -14.97 -11.58 28.31
N ASP A 29 -15.89 -10.86 27.66
CA ASP A 29 -17.00 -10.22 28.31
C ASP A 29 -18.30 -10.57 27.56
N LEU A 30 -19.10 -11.40 28.17
CA LEU A 30 -20.38 -11.86 27.60
C LEU A 30 -21.43 -10.73 27.47
N ASN A 31 -21.24 -9.62 28.19
CA ASN A 31 -22.20 -8.53 28.28
C ASN A 31 -21.82 -7.31 27.41
N SER A 32 -20.63 -7.27 26.81
CA SER A 32 -20.16 -6.15 26.00
C SER A 32 -19.86 -6.57 24.57
N SER A 33 -20.48 -5.91 23.61
CA SER A 33 -20.18 -6.01 22.18
C SER A 33 -19.11 -5.01 21.74
N THR A 34 -18.50 -4.26 22.67
CA THR A 34 -17.50 -3.24 22.38
C THR A 34 -16.14 -3.89 22.27
N PHE A 35 -15.53 -3.79 21.08
CA PHE A 35 -14.17 -4.27 20.80
C PHE A 35 -13.14 -3.16 20.97
N VAL A 36 -13.45 -1.95 20.48
CA VAL A 36 -12.67 -0.72 20.71
C VAL A 36 -13.62 0.38 21.14
N GLU A 37 -13.32 1.03 22.26
CA GLU A 37 -14.16 2.06 22.86
C GLU A 37 -14.04 3.40 22.09
N LYS A 38 -15.10 4.19 22.16
CA LYS A 38 -15.11 5.58 21.71
C LYS A 38 -14.01 6.36 22.43
N GLY A 39 -13.33 7.25 21.71
CA GLY A 39 -12.26 8.09 22.25
C GLY A 39 -10.86 7.50 22.12
N THR A 40 -10.75 6.22 21.77
CA THR A 40 -9.48 5.54 21.56
C THR A 40 -8.78 6.08 20.31
N TRP A 41 -7.49 6.37 20.42
CA TRP A 41 -6.63 6.63 19.27
C TRP A 41 -5.96 5.34 18.80
N MET A 42 -5.92 5.15 17.51
CA MET A 42 -5.19 4.06 16.87
C MET A 42 -4.11 4.63 15.98
N VAL A 43 -2.88 4.20 16.19
CA VAL A 43 -1.72 4.47 15.34
C VAL A 43 -1.22 3.14 14.81
N GLY A 44 -1.17 3.00 13.50
CA GLY A 44 -0.77 1.75 12.88
C GLY A 44 -0.07 1.97 11.56
N GLY A 45 0.22 0.87 10.89
CA GLY A 45 0.82 0.94 9.57
C GLY A 45 1.16 -0.41 9.01
N LYS A 46 1.49 -0.39 7.72
CA LYS A 46 1.91 -1.56 6.95
C LYS A 46 3.23 -1.25 6.28
N VAL A 47 4.11 -2.24 6.24
CA VAL A 47 5.36 -2.20 5.49
C VAL A 47 5.40 -3.44 4.61
N GLY A 48 5.70 -3.24 3.34
CA GLY A 48 5.87 -4.32 2.38
C GLY A 48 7.21 -4.20 1.69
N TYR A 49 7.89 -5.32 1.52
CA TYR A 49 9.08 -5.43 0.72
C TYR A 49 9.05 -6.73 -0.07
N SER A 50 9.25 -6.66 -1.36
CA SER A 50 9.37 -7.83 -2.22
C SER A 50 10.50 -7.63 -3.22
N THR A 51 11.17 -8.71 -3.55
CA THR A 51 12.16 -8.75 -4.63
C THR A 51 11.82 -9.87 -5.59
N HIS A 52 12.23 -9.71 -6.83
CA HIS A 52 12.22 -10.81 -7.80
C HIS A 52 13.52 -10.79 -8.60
N LYS A 53 13.95 -11.98 -8.96
CA LYS A 53 15.04 -12.20 -9.89
C LYS A 53 14.64 -13.33 -10.83
N ASN A 54 14.65 -13.06 -12.12
CA ASN A 54 14.45 -14.06 -13.16
C ASN A 54 15.77 -14.23 -13.92
N ASP A 55 16.17 -15.46 -14.14
CA ASP A 55 17.42 -15.83 -14.82
C ASP A 55 17.06 -16.92 -15.83
N ASN A 56 17.13 -16.59 -17.13
CA ASN A 56 16.70 -17.44 -18.24
C ASN A 56 15.29 -18.05 -18.05
N TYR A 57 14.38 -17.28 -17.45
CA TYR A 57 13.03 -17.71 -17.16
C TYR A 57 12.16 -17.67 -18.43
N ARG A 58 11.29 -18.67 -18.58
CA ARG A 58 10.33 -18.75 -19.69
C ARG A 58 8.92 -18.62 -19.17
N PHE A 59 8.13 -17.77 -19.79
CA PHE A 59 6.71 -17.62 -19.49
C PHE A 59 5.88 -17.48 -20.76
N LEU A 60 5.06 -18.48 -21.07
CA LEU A 60 4.25 -18.55 -22.29
C LEU A 60 5.11 -18.36 -23.56
N VAL A 61 4.88 -17.27 -24.30
CA VAL A 61 5.58 -16.89 -25.53
C VAL A 61 6.83 -16.04 -25.30
N ILE A 62 7.17 -15.75 -24.05
CA ILE A 62 8.35 -14.96 -23.68
C ILE A 62 9.43 -15.91 -23.19
N GLU A 63 10.58 -15.84 -23.83
CA GLU A 63 11.75 -16.68 -23.52
C GLU A 63 12.92 -15.83 -23.05
N ASP A 64 13.87 -16.45 -22.37
CA ASP A 64 15.13 -15.84 -21.90
C ASP A 64 14.93 -14.56 -21.09
N ILE A 65 13.91 -14.55 -20.20
CA ILE A 65 13.64 -13.43 -19.34
C ILE A 65 14.75 -13.32 -18.28
N ASN A 66 15.56 -12.27 -18.39
CA ASN A 66 16.52 -11.90 -17.40
C ASN A 66 16.10 -10.56 -16.78
N SER A 67 15.54 -10.61 -15.58
CA SER A 67 15.03 -9.42 -14.92
C SER A 67 15.29 -9.44 -13.43
N THR A 68 15.48 -8.27 -12.88
CA THR A 68 15.58 -8.03 -11.43
C THR A 68 14.70 -6.87 -11.04
N GLY A 69 14.21 -6.90 -9.83
CA GLY A 69 13.45 -5.79 -9.31
C GLY A 69 13.16 -5.90 -7.83
N TYR A 70 12.68 -4.79 -7.27
CA TYR A 70 12.14 -4.76 -5.93
C TYR A 70 10.96 -3.81 -5.84
N ARG A 71 10.10 -4.07 -4.90
CA ARG A 71 9.02 -3.19 -4.49
C ARG A 71 9.10 -2.95 -2.99
N PHE A 72 9.08 -1.69 -2.60
CA PHE A 72 9.01 -1.25 -1.22
C PHE A 72 7.75 -0.41 -1.03
N THR A 73 6.99 -0.67 0.03
CA THR A 73 5.80 0.11 0.39
C THR A 73 5.79 0.37 1.89
N VAL A 74 5.38 1.56 2.28
CA VAL A 74 5.11 1.92 3.67
C VAL A 74 3.82 2.72 3.73
N SER A 75 2.99 2.40 4.72
CA SER A 75 1.65 3.00 4.81
C SER A 75 1.24 3.22 6.27
N PRO A 76 1.70 4.33 6.90
CA PRO A 76 1.27 4.73 8.23
C PRO A 76 -0.20 5.15 8.24
N MET A 77 -0.88 4.90 9.36
CA MET A 77 -2.30 5.20 9.56
C MET A 77 -2.51 5.77 10.97
N PHE A 78 -3.41 6.75 11.05
CA PHE A 78 -3.91 7.35 12.28
C PHE A 78 -5.44 7.30 12.23
N CYS A 79 -6.07 6.82 13.29
CA CYS A 79 -7.52 6.70 13.37
C CYS A 79 -8.00 7.06 14.78
N TYR A 80 -9.12 7.76 14.86
CA TYR A 80 -9.80 8.10 16.10
C TYR A 80 -11.17 7.46 16.15
N MET A 81 -11.48 6.81 17.27
CA MET A 81 -12.77 6.15 17.47
C MET A 81 -13.85 7.17 17.84
N ILE A 82 -14.70 7.51 16.88
CA ILE A 82 -15.80 8.48 17.06
C ILE A 82 -17.02 7.87 17.77
N ARG A 83 -17.14 6.55 17.71
CA ARG A 83 -18.10 5.71 18.45
C ARG A 83 -17.45 4.39 18.80
N ASP A 84 -18.07 3.61 19.64
CA ASP A 84 -17.68 2.24 19.91
C ASP A 84 -17.61 1.45 18.58
N ASN A 85 -16.49 0.78 18.35
CA ASN A 85 -16.20 0.00 17.16
C ASN A 85 -16.17 0.77 15.83
N LEU A 86 -16.19 2.11 15.87
CA LEU A 86 -16.25 2.95 14.67
C LEU A 86 -15.21 4.07 14.70
N GLY A 87 -14.29 4.06 13.75
CA GLY A 87 -13.23 5.04 13.63
C GLY A 87 -13.21 5.79 12.30
N LEU A 88 -12.76 7.04 12.38
CA LEU A 88 -12.39 7.87 11.24
C LEU A 88 -10.90 8.18 11.33
N GLY A 89 -10.23 8.16 10.19
CA GLY A 89 -8.79 8.35 10.18
C GLY A 89 -8.23 8.76 8.83
N MET A 90 -6.91 8.81 8.81
CA MET A 90 -6.12 9.08 7.63
C MET A 90 -5.01 8.04 7.48
N ARG A 91 -4.74 7.67 6.26
CA ARG A 91 -3.61 6.80 5.90
C ARG A 91 -2.78 7.50 4.84
N PHE A 92 -1.48 7.42 4.97
CA PHE A 92 -0.54 7.88 3.95
C PHE A 92 0.14 6.66 3.34
N GLY A 93 0.42 6.71 2.05
CA GLY A 93 1.11 5.65 1.34
C GLY A 93 2.33 6.20 0.63
N TYR A 94 3.43 5.47 0.70
CA TYR A 94 4.59 5.65 -0.15
C TYR A 94 4.97 4.31 -0.75
N GLY A 95 5.13 4.28 -2.06
CA GLY A 95 5.62 3.14 -2.82
C GLY A 95 6.85 3.49 -3.63
N ARG A 96 7.77 2.54 -3.74
CA ARG A 96 8.88 2.58 -4.68
C ARG A 96 8.99 1.24 -5.37
N ASN A 97 9.00 1.26 -6.69
CA ASN A 97 9.12 0.05 -7.50
C ASN A 97 10.26 0.23 -8.50
N LEU A 98 11.14 -0.75 -8.56
CA LEU A 98 12.22 -0.83 -9.52
C LEU A 98 12.06 -2.13 -10.32
N LEU A 99 12.11 -2.01 -11.63
CA LEU A 99 12.17 -3.13 -12.55
C LEU A 99 13.30 -2.90 -13.53
N SER A 100 14.19 -3.86 -13.66
CA SER A 100 15.26 -3.89 -14.66
C SER A 100 15.17 -5.19 -15.44
N ILE A 101 15.04 -5.10 -16.75
CA ILE A 101 15.02 -6.25 -17.67
C ILE A 101 16.28 -6.13 -18.54
N ALA A 102 17.23 -7.04 -18.34
CA ALA A 102 18.42 -7.11 -19.13
C ALA A 102 18.13 -7.67 -20.53
N SER A 103 17.29 -8.71 -20.60
CA SER A 103 16.81 -9.30 -21.86
C SER A 103 15.48 -9.97 -21.70
N ALA A 104 14.65 -9.93 -22.74
CA ALA A 104 13.46 -10.76 -22.87
C ALA A 104 13.13 -10.93 -24.36
N ASN A 105 12.93 -12.15 -24.80
CA ASN A 105 12.59 -12.50 -26.18
C ASN A 105 11.11 -12.85 -26.25
N ILE A 106 10.34 -12.11 -27.03
CA ILE A 106 8.92 -12.35 -27.24
C ILE A 106 8.78 -12.95 -28.64
N ASN A 107 8.37 -14.23 -28.71
CA ASN A 107 8.16 -14.93 -29.98
C ASN A 107 6.67 -15.12 -30.20
N ILE A 108 6.09 -14.36 -31.14
CA ILE A 108 4.68 -14.51 -31.54
C ILE A 108 4.66 -14.86 -33.04
N GLU A 109 4.36 -16.12 -33.33
CA GLU A 109 4.34 -16.71 -34.68
C GLU A 109 5.65 -16.43 -35.45
N SER A 110 5.65 -15.48 -36.37
CA SER A 110 6.82 -15.10 -37.18
C SER A 110 7.46 -13.76 -36.80
N VAL A 111 7.01 -13.13 -35.70
CA VAL A 111 7.55 -11.85 -35.25
C VAL A 111 8.28 -12.04 -33.93
N GLY A 112 9.61 -11.86 -33.93
CA GLY A 112 10.42 -11.83 -32.73
C GLY A 112 10.62 -10.40 -32.26
N ILE A 113 10.19 -10.06 -31.05
CA ILE A 113 10.49 -8.79 -30.38
C ILE A 113 11.50 -9.07 -29.29
N ASN A 114 12.63 -8.40 -29.36
CA ASN A 114 13.68 -8.51 -28.36
C ASN A 114 13.73 -7.23 -27.54
N VAL A 115 13.39 -7.35 -26.24
CA VAL A 115 13.52 -6.27 -25.26
C VAL A 115 14.88 -6.40 -24.62
N LYS A 116 15.70 -5.35 -24.67
CA LYS A 116 17.02 -5.27 -24.05
C LYS A 116 17.18 -3.98 -23.29
N ASP A 117 17.79 -4.09 -22.10
CA ASP A 117 18.14 -2.96 -21.27
C ASP A 117 16.97 -2.02 -20.90
N TYR A 118 15.82 -2.64 -20.56
CA TYR A 118 14.67 -1.90 -20.05
C TYR A 118 14.82 -1.64 -18.54
N PHE A 119 14.66 -0.38 -18.14
CA PHE A 119 14.74 0.05 -16.76
C PHE A 119 13.53 0.93 -16.42
N SER A 120 12.85 0.61 -15.32
CA SER A 120 11.71 1.40 -14.82
C SER A 120 11.85 1.62 -13.31
N LEU A 121 11.82 2.87 -12.90
CA LEU A 121 11.80 3.29 -11.50
C LEU A 121 10.59 4.17 -11.26
N SER A 122 9.68 3.74 -10.39
CA SER A 122 8.52 4.52 -10.00
C SER A 122 8.50 4.84 -8.50
N HIS A 123 7.90 5.97 -8.20
CA HIS A 123 7.59 6.44 -6.86
C HIS A 123 6.13 6.86 -6.82
N ASP A 124 5.40 6.39 -5.81
CA ASP A 124 3.99 6.66 -5.63
C ASP A 124 3.75 7.20 -4.22
N PHE A 125 3.02 8.29 -4.11
CA PHE A 125 2.55 8.88 -2.86
C PHE A 125 1.03 8.90 -2.86
N SER A 126 0.42 8.61 -1.73
CA SER A 126 -1.03 8.68 -1.58
C SER A 126 -1.45 9.18 -0.21
N ALA A 127 -2.58 9.88 -0.18
CA ALA A 127 -3.29 10.26 1.04
C ALA A 127 -4.70 9.70 0.96
N MET A 128 -5.18 9.12 2.06
CA MET A 128 -6.45 8.40 2.11
C MET A 128 -7.25 8.86 3.33
N ALA A 129 -8.51 9.18 3.12
CA ALA A 129 -9.50 9.23 4.19
C ALA A 129 -10.01 7.82 4.47
N VAL A 130 -10.08 7.46 5.74
CA VAL A 130 -10.39 6.11 6.18
C VAL A 130 -11.60 6.14 7.11
N TYR A 131 -12.59 5.31 6.81
CA TYR A 131 -13.70 4.96 7.68
C TYR A 131 -13.55 3.48 8.03
N ARG A 132 -13.44 3.16 9.32
CA ARG A 132 -13.19 1.80 9.80
C ARG A 132 -14.26 1.38 10.78
N ASN A 133 -14.82 0.21 10.56
CA ASN A 133 -15.79 -0.43 11.45
C ASN A 133 -15.27 -1.79 11.90
N TYR A 134 -15.41 -2.09 13.20
CA TYR A 134 -15.04 -3.36 13.80
C TYR A 134 -16.29 -4.19 14.11
N ILE A 135 -16.21 -5.49 13.86
CA ILE A 135 -17.23 -6.48 14.13
C ILE A 135 -16.61 -7.52 15.06
N PRO A 136 -16.90 -7.46 16.38
CA PRO A 136 -16.35 -8.40 17.34
C PRO A 136 -16.70 -9.85 16.97
N LEU A 137 -15.78 -10.78 17.19
CA LEU A 137 -16.03 -12.20 17.01
C LEU A 137 -16.53 -12.82 18.32
N GLY A 138 -17.84 -12.90 18.44
CA GLY A 138 -18.51 -13.41 19.65
C GLY A 138 -18.23 -12.50 20.87
N ALA A 139 -17.95 -13.11 22.02
CA ALA A 139 -17.62 -12.42 23.28
C ALA A 139 -16.11 -12.03 23.38
N SER A 140 -15.31 -12.24 22.34
CA SER A 140 -13.89 -11.97 22.37
C SER A 140 -13.58 -10.49 22.22
N LYS A 141 -12.82 -9.93 23.16
CA LYS A 141 -12.24 -8.59 23.04
C LYS A 141 -10.87 -8.60 22.33
N ARG A 142 -10.37 -9.79 21.92
CA ARG A 142 -9.08 -9.95 21.27
C ARG A 142 -9.18 -10.10 19.76
N PHE A 143 -10.28 -10.63 19.24
CA PHE A 143 -10.46 -10.92 17.84
C PHE A 143 -11.68 -10.21 17.28
N ALA A 144 -11.51 -9.52 16.17
CA ALA A 144 -12.60 -8.91 15.42
C ALA A 144 -12.33 -8.98 13.92
N LEU A 145 -13.40 -8.94 13.15
CA LEU A 145 -13.30 -8.52 11.76
C LEU A 145 -13.32 -7.01 11.70
N PHE A 146 -12.72 -6.44 10.70
CA PHE A 146 -12.88 -5.03 10.38
C PHE A 146 -13.19 -4.85 8.90
N ASN A 147 -13.92 -3.78 8.64
CA ASN A 147 -14.12 -3.28 7.30
C ASN A 147 -13.61 -1.84 7.22
N GLU A 148 -12.73 -1.57 6.26
CA GLU A 148 -12.11 -0.27 6.09
C GLU A 148 -12.48 0.28 4.71
N MET A 149 -13.33 1.33 4.69
CA MET A 149 -13.61 2.10 3.48
C MET A 149 -12.53 3.17 3.33
N GLN A 150 -12.02 3.31 2.13
CA GLN A 150 -10.94 4.25 1.80
C GLN A 150 -11.31 5.10 0.60
N LEU A 151 -11.19 6.42 0.75
CA LEU A 151 -11.15 7.35 -0.35
C LEU A 151 -9.71 7.86 -0.47
N ALA A 152 -9.03 7.52 -1.55
CA ALA A 152 -7.62 7.79 -1.72
C ALA A 152 -7.35 8.66 -2.95
N TYR A 153 -6.45 9.64 -2.77
CA TYR A 153 -5.83 10.37 -3.85
C TYR A 153 -4.35 10.05 -3.89
N GLY A 154 -3.84 9.72 -5.08
CA GLY A 154 -2.45 9.35 -5.30
C GLY A 154 -1.80 10.16 -6.40
N VAL A 155 -0.50 10.39 -6.23
CA VAL A 155 0.38 10.97 -7.25
C VAL A 155 1.58 10.05 -7.43
N GLY A 156 1.96 9.80 -8.67
CA GLY A 156 3.10 8.94 -9.00
C GLY A 156 4.00 9.57 -10.03
N GLU A 157 5.25 9.19 -9.99
CA GLU A 157 6.25 9.51 -11.00
C GLU A 157 7.01 8.25 -11.39
N ALA A 158 7.20 8.04 -12.69
CA ALA A 158 8.01 6.95 -13.19
C ALA A 158 9.03 7.46 -14.22
N LYS A 159 10.23 6.91 -14.12
CA LYS A 159 11.31 7.08 -15.12
C LYS A 159 11.51 5.74 -15.80
N ILE A 160 11.38 5.75 -17.10
CA ILE A 160 11.52 4.57 -17.95
C ILE A 160 12.65 4.83 -18.92
N ILE A 161 13.59 3.89 -19.02
CA ILE A 161 14.65 3.89 -19.99
C ILE A 161 14.52 2.58 -20.77
N ASP A 162 14.49 2.68 -22.07
CA ASP A 162 14.40 1.55 -22.98
C ASP A 162 15.45 1.70 -24.08
N GLY A 163 16.15 0.63 -24.40
CA GLY A 163 17.11 0.58 -25.50
C GLY A 163 18.56 0.37 -25.11
N HIS A 164 19.35 0.04 -26.12
CA HIS A 164 20.76 -0.32 -26.00
C HIS A 164 21.67 0.58 -26.88
N GLY A 165 22.85 0.94 -26.38
CA GLY A 165 23.87 1.69 -27.11
C GLY A 165 23.43 3.11 -27.47
N THR A 166 23.37 3.41 -28.76
CA THR A 166 22.97 4.74 -29.27
C THR A 166 21.50 4.96 -29.40
N ASN A 167 20.66 3.89 -29.26
CA ASN A 167 19.23 3.92 -29.41
C ASN A 167 18.53 3.86 -28.02
N ILE A 168 18.93 4.72 -27.11
CA ILE A 168 18.33 4.83 -25.79
C ILE A 168 17.15 5.80 -25.85
N VAL A 169 16.01 5.34 -25.40
CA VAL A 169 14.77 6.10 -25.30
C VAL A 169 14.43 6.31 -23.84
N GLY A 170 14.24 7.56 -23.44
CA GLY A 170 13.84 7.94 -22.09
C GLY A 170 12.38 8.42 -22.06
N SER A 171 11.59 7.91 -21.13
CA SER A 171 10.25 8.36 -20.88
C SER A 171 10.09 8.75 -19.41
N PHE A 172 9.34 9.82 -19.17
CA PHE A 172 8.96 10.26 -17.85
C PHE A 172 7.43 10.29 -17.75
N GLU A 173 6.90 9.63 -16.72
CA GLU A 173 5.47 9.57 -16.48
C GLU A 173 5.11 10.27 -15.18
N LYS A 174 4.03 11.05 -15.22
CA LYS A 174 3.34 11.57 -14.04
C LYS A 174 1.94 10.99 -14.01
N SER A 175 1.55 10.45 -12.87
CA SER A 175 0.23 9.87 -12.69
C SER A 175 -0.52 10.53 -11.54
N HIS A 176 -1.82 10.66 -11.72
CA HIS A 176 -2.78 11.05 -10.70
C HIS A 176 -3.82 9.96 -10.60
N SER A 177 -4.19 9.60 -9.40
CA SER A 177 -5.22 8.57 -9.19
C SER A 177 -6.19 8.97 -8.11
N LEU A 178 -7.45 8.61 -8.32
CA LEU A 178 -8.52 8.70 -7.32
C LEU A 178 -9.12 7.32 -7.18
N SER A 179 -9.22 6.83 -5.94
CA SER A 179 -9.82 5.52 -5.70
C SER A 179 -10.76 5.53 -4.50
N LEU A 180 -11.82 4.76 -4.63
CA LEU A 180 -12.78 4.48 -3.59
C LEU A 180 -12.91 2.97 -3.45
N GLY A 181 -12.73 2.45 -2.25
CA GLY A 181 -12.80 1.01 -2.07
C GLY A 181 -13.00 0.57 -0.62
N ILE A 182 -13.16 -0.72 -0.49
CA ILE A 182 -13.40 -1.44 0.75
C ILE A 182 -12.26 -2.43 0.94
N ASN A 183 -11.71 -2.48 2.14
CA ASN A 183 -10.59 -3.33 2.50
C ASN A 183 -10.95 -4.15 3.76
N PRO A 184 -11.59 -5.31 3.59
CA PRO A 184 -11.94 -6.16 4.71
C PRO A 184 -10.71 -6.85 5.31
N GLY A 185 -10.77 -7.11 6.60
CA GLY A 185 -9.68 -7.76 7.31
C GLY A 185 -10.09 -8.33 8.66
N MET A 186 -9.10 -8.87 9.33
CA MET A 186 -9.19 -9.39 10.69
C MET A 186 -8.11 -8.75 11.55
N ILE A 187 -8.43 -8.51 12.80
CA ILE A 187 -7.52 -7.97 13.80
C ILE A 187 -7.43 -8.90 14.98
N ALA A 188 -6.24 -9.06 15.50
CA ALA A 188 -5.94 -9.82 16.71
C ALA A 188 -5.08 -8.99 17.67
N PHE A 189 -5.57 -8.73 18.88
CA PHE A 189 -4.77 -8.08 19.92
C PHE A 189 -3.80 -9.07 20.55
N ILE A 190 -2.52 -8.72 20.52
CA ILE A 190 -1.45 -9.47 21.21
C ILE A 190 -1.49 -9.15 22.70
N ASN A 191 -1.68 -7.87 23.03
CA ASN A 191 -1.86 -7.36 24.38
C ASN A 191 -2.95 -6.26 24.38
N ASP A 192 -3.09 -5.53 25.48
CA ASP A 192 -4.16 -4.53 25.63
C ASP A 192 -4.07 -3.38 24.62
N HIS A 193 -2.89 -3.12 24.08
CA HIS A 193 -2.62 -1.97 23.21
C HIS A 193 -2.16 -2.36 21.80
N VAL A 194 -1.47 -3.49 21.63
CA VAL A 194 -0.86 -3.89 20.35
C VAL A 194 -1.72 -4.92 19.67
N ALA A 195 -2.02 -4.66 18.42
CA ALA A 195 -2.74 -5.61 17.57
C ALA A 195 -2.01 -5.88 16.26
N VAL A 196 -2.20 -7.07 15.74
CA VAL A 196 -1.82 -7.49 14.39
C VAL A 196 -3.05 -7.47 13.52
N GLU A 197 -2.90 -6.96 12.32
CA GLU A 197 -3.95 -6.85 11.33
C GLU A 197 -3.63 -7.67 10.09
N PHE A 198 -4.66 -8.33 9.55
CA PHE A 198 -4.62 -9.06 8.28
C PHE A 198 -5.72 -8.53 7.38
N ASN A 199 -5.41 -8.25 6.13
CA ASN A 199 -6.40 -7.81 5.15
C ASN A 199 -6.20 -8.48 3.80
N VAL A 200 -7.27 -8.62 3.02
CA VAL A 200 -7.31 -9.39 1.77
C VAL A 200 -7.26 -8.53 0.50
N GLY A 201 -6.86 -7.30 0.64
CA GLY A 201 -6.78 -6.35 -0.49
C GLY A 201 -8.02 -5.49 -0.64
N MET A 202 -7.94 -4.52 -1.52
CA MET A 202 -8.99 -3.53 -1.74
C MET A 202 -9.91 -3.94 -2.88
N LEU A 203 -11.22 -3.90 -2.61
CA LEU A 203 -12.28 -4.01 -3.59
C LEU A 203 -12.80 -2.61 -3.88
N GLY A 204 -12.85 -2.19 -5.14
CA GLY A 204 -13.36 -0.86 -5.42
C GLY A 204 -13.11 -0.33 -6.83
N LEU A 205 -13.27 0.97 -6.95
CA LEU A 205 -13.13 1.74 -8.18
C LEU A 205 -11.85 2.56 -8.10
N GLN A 206 -11.12 2.61 -9.20
CA GLN A 206 -9.96 3.47 -9.36
C GLN A 206 -10.01 4.17 -10.72
N TYR A 207 -9.86 5.47 -10.71
CA TYR A 207 -9.59 6.28 -11.89
C TYR A 207 -8.13 6.72 -11.84
N SER A 208 -7.44 6.65 -12.97
CA SER A 208 -6.07 7.14 -13.09
C SER A 208 -5.86 7.87 -14.42
N ASN A 209 -5.15 8.99 -14.34
CA ASN A 209 -4.65 9.76 -15.47
C ASN A 209 -3.13 9.70 -15.46
N VAL A 210 -2.53 9.38 -16.59
CA VAL A 210 -1.07 9.28 -16.77
C VAL A 210 -0.66 10.19 -17.92
N ASN A 211 0.20 11.14 -17.62
CA ASN A 211 0.86 11.99 -18.59
C ASN A 211 2.29 11.49 -18.80
N GLN A 212 2.62 11.13 -20.02
CA GLN A 212 3.94 10.64 -20.42
C GLN A 212 4.61 11.66 -21.31
N THR A 213 5.89 11.94 -21.02
CA THR A 213 6.78 12.69 -21.90
C THR A 213 7.86 11.75 -22.40
N HIS A 214 7.91 11.52 -23.70
CA HIS A 214 8.81 10.61 -24.37
C HIS A 214 9.89 11.40 -25.11
N ASN A 215 11.15 11.04 -24.91
CA ASN A 215 12.32 11.72 -25.47
C ASN A 215 12.32 13.25 -25.27
N GLN A 216 11.75 13.74 -24.18
CA GLN A 216 11.64 15.17 -23.84
C GLN A 216 10.82 16.03 -24.83
N ILE A 217 10.21 15.44 -25.85
CA ILE A 217 9.55 16.16 -26.95
C ILE A 217 8.10 15.71 -27.14
N TYR A 218 7.84 14.41 -27.11
CA TYR A 218 6.52 13.86 -27.40
C TYR A 218 5.72 13.67 -26.12
N ASN A 219 4.54 14.25 -26.07
CA ASN A 219 3.61 14.13 -24.96
C ASN A 219 2.48 13.15 -25.29
N GLY A 220 2.25 12.20 -24.40
CA GLY A 220 1.11 11.28 -24.43
C GLY A 220 0.29 11.38 -23.16
N ASN A 221 -1.01 11.15 -23.28
CA ASN A 221 -1.93 11.08 -22.14
C ASN A 221 -2.70 9.77 -22.21
N ARG A 222 -2.93 9.15 -21.06
CA ARG A 222 -3.73 7.94 -20.90
C ARG A 222 -4.63 8.07 -19.68
N ASP A 223 -5.93 7.96 -19.93
CA ASP A 223 -6.95 7.81 -18.89
C ASP A 223 -7.31 6.34 -18.73
N ALA A 224 -7.40 5.87 -17.51
CA ALA A 224 -7.81 4.51 -17.23
C ALA A 224 -8.77 4.48 -16.04
N THR A 225 -9.86 3.77 -16.20
CA THR A 225 -10.79 3.44 -15.11
C THR A 225 -10.72 1.94 -14.86
N GLN A 226 -10.49 1.57 -13.62
CA GLN A 226 -10.44 0.17 -13.19
C GLN A 226 -11.50 -0.09 -12.14
N ILE A 227 -12.17 -1.20 -12.29
CA ILE A 227 -13.13 -1.73 -11.32
C ILE A 227 -12.57 -3.04 -10.81
N ASN A 228 -12.27 -3.09 -9.51
CA ASN A 228 -11.73 -4.28 -8.86
C ASN A 228 -12.78 -4.90 -7.94
N PHE A 229 -13.38 -6.01 -8.38
CA PHE A 229 -14.25 -6.86 -7.57
C PHE A 229 -13.61 -8.20 -7.19
N LYS A 230 -12.33 -8.37 -7.48
CA LYS A 230 -11.62 -9.61 -7.22
C LYS A 230 -11.01 -9.60 -5.83
N VAL A 231 -11.53 -10.43 -4.93
CA VAL A 231 -10.85 -10.75 -3.66
C VAL A 231 -9.68 -11.67 -3.97
N ASN A 232 -8.47 -11.20 -3.75
CA ASN A 232 -7.29 -12.03 -3.86
C ASN A 232 -6.89 -12.53 -2.47
N ILE A 233 -7.39 -13.68 -2.08
CA ILE A 233 -7.11 -14.30 -0.77
C ILE A 233 -5.61 -14.57 -0.56
N LEU A 234 -4.85 -14.70 -1.63
CA LEU A 234 -3.39 -14.88 -1.57
C LEU A 234 -2.61 -13.57 -1.42
N SER A 235 -3.27 -12.41 -1.57
CA SER A 235 -2.67 -11.09 -1.33
C SER A 235 -2.92 -10.63 0.10
N LEU A 236 -2.41 -11.38 1.07
CA LEU A 236 -2.54 -11.01 2.47
C LEU A 236 -1.61 -9.83 2.79
N GLY A 237 -2.20 -8.75 3.29
CA GLY A 237 -1.47 -7.63 3.87
C GLY A 237 -1.36 -7.79 5.38
N PHE A 238 -0.17 -7.53 5.92
CA PHE A 238 0.08 -7.55 7.35
C PHE A 238 0.27 -6.12 7.85
N GLY A 239 -0.29 -5.82 9.00
CA GLY A 239 -0.14 -4.54 9.66
C GLY A 239 0.02 -4.70 11.16
N LEU A 240 0.59 -3.67 11.78
CA LEU A 240 0.64 -3.49 13.22
C LEU A 240 -0.14 -2.25 13.58
N ALA A 241 -0.88 -2.30 14.68
CA ALA A 241 -1.61 -1.17 15.21
C ALA A 241 -1.43 -1.09 16.73
N TYR A 242 -1.31 0.14 17.22
CA TYR A 242 -1.23 0.49 18.63
C TYR A 242 -2.43 1.34 19.01
N TYR A 243 -3.10 0.99 20.10
CA TYR A 243 -4.30 1.64 20.62
C TYR A 243 -4.00 2.33 21.93
N LEU A 244 -4.41 3.62 22.02
CA LEU A 244 -4.16 4.55 23.14
C LEU A 244 -5.47 4.90 23.82
#